data_3a0a3315ba2e7ba33e3417f979e0ea6d
#
_entry.id   3a0a3315ba2e7ba33e3417f979e0ea6d
#
_cell.length_a   1.000
_cell.length_b   1.000
_cell.length_c   1.000
_cell.angle_alpha   90.00
_cell.angle_beta   90.00
_cell.angle_gamma   90.00
#
_symmetry.space_group_name_H-M   'P 1'
#
loop_
_entity.id
_entity.type
_entity.pdbx_description
1 polymer ?
#
loop_
_entity_poly.entity_id
_entity_poly.type
_entity_poly.pdbx_seq_one_letter_code
_entity_poly.pdbx_strand_id
1 'polypeptide(L)'
;GFLIGMLRLLTEKLRESIIEETKDNAGRLRHHASLGLWCGNNEMESAWDHWGGFNDHSDTLKQDYLTMFEKLIPEALKSEDDVTFYWPSSPSSGGNFKDPDSDDVGDRHYWDVWHGEKPFSDYENYYFRFCSEFGFQSFPCKKTIDTFTLPKDRNIFSEVMESHQKNGSANAKILHYIAENFLYPKDFESLIYISQVLQAIAIKSGVEHWRRNRGRCMGAIYWQLNDNWPVASWASIDYFGRWKALQYFSRHFYADVLGSLKVSADAVYTPYLQNETMQEVSSDVTVFVKNMRGEVLFETSQRTECAPLSVEAMEPVSLKEVIEGREREVFVEAVFTHSDGTVSRQVEMPKPYKHMQIEKAEITFDAKREGNLLTLQLKSDVPAFFVSVESDVDLVWSDNFMHLTGKEPYEITAILPECVEGMPKIWVRSLCDSWVTDYSQA
;
A
#
# COMPACT_ATOMS: atom_id res chain seq x y z
N GLY A 1 13.69 -2.46 -14.67
CA GLY A 1 14.53 -1.28 -14.52
C GLY A 1 15.99 -1.66 -14.37
N PHE A 2 16.87 -0.99 -15.13
CA PHE A 2 18.30 -1.12 -14.99
C PHE A 2 18.76 -0.33 -13.76
N LEU A 3 19.68 -0.90 -13.01
CA LEU A 3 20.10 -0.50 -11.66
C LEU A 3 20.57 0.96 -11.54
N ILE A 4 20.09 1.60 -10.47
CA ILE A 4 20.71 2.79 -9.86
C ILE A 4 22.22 2.56 -9.68
N GLY A 5 23.04 3.48 -10.15
CA GLY A 5 24.44 3.56 -9.74
C GLY A 5 25.49 3.01 -10.70
N MET A 6 25.16 2.77 -11.96
CA MET A 6 26.15 2.40 -12.98
C MET A 6 26.33 3.45 -14.07
N LEU A 7 26.59 4.71 -13.70
CA LEU A 7 27.27 5.66 -14.58
C LEU A 7 28.71 5.19 -14.74
N ARG A 8 28.95 4.37 -15.75
CA ARG A 8 30.29 3.94 -16.20
C ARG A 8 30.54 4.50 -17.58
N LEU A 9 31.82 4.72 -17.88
CA LEU A 9 32.22 5.05 -19.24
C LEU A 9 31.68 3.97 -20.19
N LEU A 10 31.01 4.40 -21.24
CA LEU A 10 30.37 3.54 -22.24
C LEU A 10 31.44 2.98 -23.21
N THR A 11 32.09 1.89 -22.79
CA THR A 11 33.07 1.18 -23.61
C THR A 11 32.36 0.39 -24.74
N GLU A 12 33.08 0.06 -25.83
CA GLU A 12 32.53 -0.73 -26.93
C GLU A 12 31.94 -2.05 -26.47
N LYS A 13 32.66 -2.78 -25.63
CA LYS A 13 32.17 -4.03 -25.05
C LYS A 13 30.88 -3.86 -24.24
N LEU A 14 30.73 -2.74 -23.51
CA LEU A 14 29.51 -2.45 -22.75
C LEU A 14 28.35 -2.12 -23.69
N ARG A 15 28.60 -1.37 -24.79
CA ARG A 15 27.60 -1.08 -25.82
C ARG A 15 27.04 -2.36 -26.46
N GLU A 16 27.91 -3.26 -26.90
CA GLU A 16 27.53 -4.57 -27.46
C GLU A 16 26.69 -5.36 -26.46
N SER A 17 27.12 -5.42 -25.19
CA SER A 17 26.39 -6.16 -24.13
C SER A 17 25.00 -5.59 -23.87
N ILE A 18 24.86 -4.25 -23.84
CA ILE A 18 23.56 -3.57 -23.63
C ILE A 18 22.61 -3.85 -24.81
N ILE A 19 23.12 -3.78 -26.05
CA ILE A 19 22.32 -4.02 -27.24
C ILE A 19 21.79 -5.48 -27.25
N GLU A 20 22.65 -6.46 -26.99
CA GLU A 20 22.26 -7.86 -26.96
C GLU A 20 21.27 -8.16 -25.81
N GLU A 21 21.52 -7.66 -24.59
CA GLU A 21 20.60 -7.82 -23.47
C GLU A 21 19.24 -7.17 -23.74
N THR A 22 19.23 -6.00 -24.37
CA THR A 22 17.99 -5.31 -24.75
C THR A 22 17.18 -6.15 -25.74
N LYS A 23 17.82 -6.69 -26.78
CA LYS A 23 17.16 -7.56 -27.77
C LYS A 23 16.64 -8.85 -27.15
N ASP A 24 17.43 -9.52 -26.31
CA ASP A 24 17.03 -10.75 -25.64
C ASP A 24 15.81 -10.54 -24.75
N ASN A 25 15.80 -9.46 -23.94
CA ASN A 25 14.66 -9.15 -23.09
C ASN A 25 13.42 -8.73 -23.89
N ALA A 26 13.59 -7.92 -24.93
CA ALA A 26 12.48 -7.51 -25.79
C ALA A 26 11.88 -8.73 -26.52
N GLY A 27 12.71 -9.57 -27.15
CA GLY A 27 12.27 -10.78 -27.81
C GLY A 27 11.50 -11.74 -26.91
N ARG A 28 11.93 -11.85 -25.65
CA ARG A 28 11.31 -12.71 -24.64
C ARG A 28 10.01 -12.14 -24.07
N LEU A 29 9.84 -10.82 -23.96
CA LEU A 29 8.74 -10.19 -23.22
C LEU A 29 7.67 -9.49 -24.08
N ARG A 30 8.00 -9.09 -25.33
CA ARG A 30 7.12 -8.29 -26.20
C ARG A 30 5.74 -8.91 -26.48
N HIS A 31 5.63 -10.23 -26.37
CA HIS A 31 4.39 -10.95 -26.66
C HIS A 31 3.38 -10.98 -25.50
N HIS A 32 3.75 -10.46 -24.31
CA HIS A 32 2.84 -10.39 -23.17
C HIS A 32 1.87 -9.21 -23.33
N ALA A 33 0.57 -9.49 -23.30
CA ALA A 33 -0.49 -8.49 -23.46
C ALA A 33 -0.47 -7.43 -22.31
N SER A 34 0.15 -7.74 -21.18
CA SER A 34 0.30 -6.83 -20.05
C SER A 34 1.47 -5.85 -20.16
N LEU A 35 2.30 -5.97 -21.20
CA LEU A 35 3.41 -5.05 -21.42
C LEU A 35 2.88 -3.68 -21.87
N GLY A 36 3.00 -2.67 -21.00
CA GLY A 36 2.51 -1.31 -21.25
C GLY A 36 3.56 -0.37 -21.85
N LEU A 37 4.80 -0.48 -21.40
CA LEU A 37 5.92 0.33 -21.89
C LEU A 37 7.27 -0.32 -21.54
N TRP A 38 8.30 0.07 -22.26
CA TRP A 38 9.70 -0.16 -21.93
C TRP A 38 10.28 1.04 -21.19
N CYS A 39 10.95 0.82 -20.06
CA CYS A 39 11.63 1.87 -19.31
C CYS A 39 13.15 1.62 -19.30
N GLY A 40 13.93 2.64 -19.65
CA GLY A 40 15.38 2.54 -19.79
C GLY A 40 16.11 2.33 -18.48
N ASN A 41 15.83 3.17 -17.48
CA ASN A 41 16.48 3.07 -16.18
C ASN A 41 15.58 3.53 -15.03
N ASN A 42 16.05 3.28 -13.80
CA ASN A 42 15.45 3.76 -12.58
C ASN A 42 16.27 4.92 -12.00
N GLU A 43 15.65 6.08 -11.85
CA GLU A 43 16.09 7.26 -11.09
C GLU A 43 17.39 7.95 -11.56
N MET A 44 17.98 7.59 -12.69
CA MET A 44 19.28 8.14 -13.08
C MET A 44 19.22 9.65 -13.36
N GLU A 45 18.13 10.15 -13.96
CA GLU A 45 17.97 11.59 -14.22
C GLU A 45 17.75 12.37 -12.91
N SER A 46 16.88 11.88 -12.03
CA SER A 46 16.63 12.47 -10.72
C SER A 46 17.87 12.42 -9.83
N ALA A 47 18.60 11.29 -9.81
CA ALA A 47 19.85 11.16 -9.08
C ALA A 47 20.91 12.14 -9.57
N TRP A 48 21.00 12.38 -10.89
CA TRP A 48 21.91 13.34 -11.46
C TRP A 48 21.65 14.76 -10.96
N ASP A 49 20.39 15.20 -10.99
CA ASP A 49 20.02 16.56 -10.64
C ASP A 49 19.98 16.84 -9.13
N HIS A 50 19.62 15.85 -8.30
CA HIS A 50 19.27 16.10 -6.91
C HIS A 50 20.12 15.35 -5.88
N TRP A 51 19.99 14.02 -5.82
CA TRP A 51 20.45 13.27 -4.64
C TRP A 51 21.70 12.41 -4.87
N GLY A 52 22.06 12.12 -6.11
CA GLY A 52 23.15 11.19 -6.42
C GLY A 52 24.55 11.81 -6.38
N GLY A 53 24.68 13.15 -6.26
CA GLY A 53 25.96 13.84 -6.23
C GLY A 53 26.71 13.81 -7.57
N PHE A 54 26.01 13.63 -8.70
CA PHE A 54 26.63 13.51 -10.02
C PHE A 54 26.86 14.84 -10.74
N ASN A 55 26.37 15.95 -10.22
CA ASN A 55 26.51 17.28 -10.84
C ASN A 55 27.96 17.70 -11.05
N ASP A 56 28.91 17.19 -10.28
CA ASP A 56 30.35 17.48 -10.40
C ASP A 56 31.06 16.50 -11.35
N HIS A 57 30.34 15.57 -11.98
CA HIS A 57 30.92 14.61 -12.91
C HIS A 57 31.04 15.19 -14.33
N SER A 58 31.98 14.61 -15.10
CA SER A 58 32.31 15.09 -16.42
C SER A 58 31.16 15.03 -17.42
N ASP A 59 31.13 15.98 -18.37
CA ASP A 59 30.21 15.97 -19.51
C ASP A 59 30.22 14.65 -20.28
N THR A 60 31.34 13.91 -20.24
CA THR A 60 31.46 12.58 -20.86
C THR A 60 30.47 11.58 -20.29
N LEU A 61 30.30 11.52 -18.96
CA LEU A 61 29.33 10.60 -18.34
C LEU A 61 27.89 10.97 -18.72
N LYS A 62 27.58 12.26 -18.81
CA LYS A 62 26.26 12.72 -19.25
C LYS A 62 26.00 12.33 -20.72
N GLN A 63 27.00 12.47 -21.59
CA GLN A 63 26.91 12.05 -23.00
C GLN A 63 26.78 10.51 -23.13
N ASP A 64 27.49 9.77 -22.30
CA ASP A 64 27.39 8.30 -22.26
C ASP A 64 25.99 7.85 -21.82
N TYR A 65 25.40 8.52 -20.82
CA TYR A 65 24.02 8.30 -20.41
C TYR A 65 23.03 8.53 -21.57
N LEU A 66 23.10 9.70 -22.21
CA LEU A 66 22.24 10.05 -23.35
C LEU A 66 22.41 9.07 -24.51
N THR A 67 23.64 8.65 -24.78
CA THR A 67 23.93 7.65 -25.80
C THR A 67 23.30 6.29 -25.46
N MET A 68 23.41 5.86 -24.22
CA MET A 68 22.88 4.57 -23.76
C MET A 68 21.35 4.55 -23.76
N PHE A 69 20.73 5.47 -23.01
CA PHE A 69 19.29 5.42 -22.71
C PHE A 69 18.41 6.13 -23.74
N GLU A 70 18.95 7.09 -24.51
CA GLU A 70 18.16 7.82 -25.49
C GLU A 70 18.46 7.44 -26.96
N LYS A 71 19.50 6.59 -27.20
CA LYS A 71 19.85 6.12 -28.55
C LYS A 71 19.97 4.60 -28.65
N LEU A 72 20.95 4.00 -27.97
CA LEU A 72 21.27 2.57 -28.15
C LEU A 72 20.12 1.64 -27.75
N ILE A 73 19.55 1.85 -26.57
CA ILE A 73 18.44 1.01 -26.08
C ILE A 73 17.19 1.17 -26.96
N PRO A 74 16.67 2.38 -27.25
CA PRO A 74 15.50 2.51 -28.12
C PRO A 74 15.75 2.03 -29.56
N GLU A 75 16.97 2.18 -30.10
CA GLU A 75 17.31 1.63 -31.41
C GLU A 75 17.32 0.09 -31.40
N ALA A 76 17.90 -0.53 -30.37
CA ALA A 76 17.92 -1.97 -30.20
C ALA A 76 16.50 -2.52 -29.98
N LEU A 77 15.66 -1.84 -29.19
CA LEU A 77 14.26 -2.20 -28.98
C LEU A 77 13.47 -2.22 -30.27
N LYS A 78 13.62 -1.19 -31.12
CA LYS A 78 12.90 -1.12 -32.41
C LYS A 78 13.16 -2.30 -33.34
N SER A 79 14.30 -2.98 -33.22
CA SER A 79 14.58 -4.18 -34.01
C SER A 79 13.74 -5.39 -33.57
N GLU A 80 13.24 -5.39 -32.36
CA GLU A 80 12.46 -6.49 -31.76
C GLU A 80 11.00 -6.12 -31.50
N ASP A 81 10.76 -4.87 -31.09
CA ASP A 81 9.44 -4.33 -30.74
C ASP A 81 9.36 -2.86 -31.15
N ASP A 82 8.69 -2.58 -32.25
CA ASP A 82 8.50 -1.25 -32.81
C ASP A 82 7.14 -0.62 -32.45
N VAL A 83 6.34 -1.31 -31.62
CA VAL A 83 4.98 -0.92 -31.24
C VAL A 83 4.93 -0.39 -29.82
N THR A 84 5.58 -1.05 -28.86
CA THR A 84 5.52 -0.70 -27.45
C THR A 84 6.31 0.58 -27.18
N PHE A 85 5.67 1.50 -26.46
CA PHE A 85 6.26 2.79 -26.12
C PHE A 85 7.52 2.64 -25.25
N TYR A 86 8.54 3.45 -25.53
CA TYR A 86 9.77 3.54 -24.74
C TYR A 86 9.86 4.84 -23.95
N TRP A 87 10.20 4.73 -22.66
CA TRP A 87 10.44 5.85 -21.75
C TRP A 87 11.88 5.80 -21.22
N PRO A 88 12.68 6.90 -21.28
CA PRO A 88 14.13 6.82 -21.06
C PRO A 88 14.52 6.55 -19.62
N SER A 89 13.79 7.11 -18.65
CA SER A 89 14.03 6.99 -17.20
C SER A 89 12.73 7.03 -16.42
N SER A 90 12.70 6.54 -15.21
CA SER A 90 11.61 6.71 -14.25
C SER A 90 12.21 7.16 -12.90
N PRO A 91 11.86 8.38 -12.39
CA PRO A 91 11.00 9.37 -13.02
C PRO A 91 11.71 10.09 -14.18
N SER A 92 10.91 10.70 -15.05
CA SER A 92 11.40 11.53 -16.15
C SER A 92 10.29 12.45 -16.68
N SER A 93 10.68 13.55 -17.32
CA SER A 93 9.79 14.40 -18.10
C SER A 93 10.00 14.24 -19.62
N GLY A 94 10.55 13.10 -20.04
CA GLY A 94 10.77 12.76 -21.45
C GLY A 94 12.22 12.72 -21.89
N GLY A 95 13.15 12.76 -20.93
CA GLY A 95 14.59 12.59 -21.20
C GLY A 95 15.40 13.89 -21.20
N ASN A 96 16.67 13.75 -21.51
CA ASN A 96 17.67 14.83 -21.57
C ASN A 96 17.86 15.60 -20.26
N PHE A 97 17.60 14.95 -19.11
CA PHE A 97 17.68 15.56 -17.77
C PHE A 97 16.82 16.81 -17.59
N LYS A 98 15.73 16.92 -18.35
CA LYS A 98 14.86 18.08 -18.30
C LYS A 98 13.82 17.90 -17.22
N ASP A 99 14.01 18.56 -16.06
CA ASP A 99 13.06 18.57 -14.95
C ASP A 99 12.51 17.15 -14.64
N PRO A 100 13.40 16.19 -14.28
CA PRO A 100 13.00 14.77 -14.19
C PRO A 100 11.97 14.49 -13.09
N ASP A 101 11.85 15.40 -12.12
CA ASP A 101 10.96 15.31 -10.98
C ASP A 101 9.74 16.24 -11.10
N SER A 102 9.29 16.54 -12.32
CA SER A 102 8.13 17.39 -12.56
C SER A 102 6.82 16.76 -12.06
N ASP A 103 6.00 17.55 -11.39
CA ASP A 103 4.66 17.14 -11.01
C ASP A 103 3.67 17.19 -12.19
N ASP A 104 4.03 17.91 -13.28
CA ASP A 104 3.15 18.23 -14.40
C ASP A 104 3.34 17.37 -15.63
N VAL A 105 4.51 16.75 -15.79
CA VAL A 105 4.90 16.03 -17.00
C VAL A 105 5.55 14.70 -16.63
N GLY A 106 5.17 13.64 -17.34
CA GLY A 106 5.75 12.31 -17.17
C GLY A 106 5.30 11.62 -15.88
N ASP A 107 6.24 11.01 -15.20
CA ASP A 107 6.02 10.26 -13.97
C ASP A 107 6.87 10.78 -12.81
N ARG A 108 6.47 10.46 -11.60
CA ARG A 108 7.08 10.93 -10.35
C ARG A 108 7.38 9.79 -9.40
N HIS A 109 8.57 9.80 -8.78
CA HIS A 109 8.87 9.05 -7.58
C HIS A 109 8.68 9.93 -6.35
N TYR A 110 7.86 9.48 -5.39
CA TYR A 110 7.54 10.28 -4.20
C TYR A 110 7.91 9.53 -2.92
N TRP A 111 8.95 10.04 -2.24
CA TRP A 111 9.52 9.37 -1.06
C TRP A 111 9.49 10.19 0.23
N ASP A 112 8.90 11.38 0.23
CA ASP A 112 8.93 12.27 1.40
C ASP A 112 8.17 11.70 2.59
N VAL A 113 7.08 10.94 2.37
CA VAL A 113 6.38 10.26 3.45
C VAL A 113 7.25 9.17 4.09
N TRP A 114 8.16 8.52 3.36
CA TRP A 114 9.06 7.53 3.93
C TRP A 114 10.45 8.10 4.25
N HIS A 115 11.20 8.57 3.25
CA HIS A 115 12.55 9.07 3.42
C HIS A 115 12.58 10.43 4.13
N GLY A 116 11.63 11.31 3.83
CA GLY A 116 11.50 12.64 4.42
C GLY A 116 10.76 12.68 5.76
N GLU A 117 10.27 11.54 6.25
CA GLU A 117 9.51 11.43 7.51
C GLU A 117 8.30 12.38 7.59
N LYS A 118 7.69 12.68 6.41
CA LYS A 118 6.48 13.50 6.32
C LYS A 118 5.24 12.70 6.78
N PRO A 119 4.23 13.36 7.36
CA PRO A 119 2.99 12.69 7.74
C PRO A 119 2.23 12.17 6.51
N PHE A 120 1.34 11.19 6.67
CA PHE A 120 0.55 10.62 5.56
C PHE A 120 -0.30 11.65 4.82
N SER A 121 -0.74 12.72 5.51
CA SER A 121 -1.45 13.84 4.91
C SER A 121 -0.62 14.61 3.87
N ASP A 122 0.71 14.43 3.85
CA ASP A 122 1.56 15.09 2.86
C ASP A 122 1.28 14.60 1.44
N TYR A 123 0.79 13.38 1.23
CA TYR A 123 0.33 12.91 -0.07
C TYR A 123 -0.74 13.83 -0.69
N GLU A 124 -1.58 14.47 0.11
CA GLU A 124 -2.67 15.33 -0.34
C GLU A 124 -2.19 16.67 -0.93
N ASN A 125 -0.93 17.02 -0.74
CA ASN A 125 -0.32 18.22 -1.33
C ASN A 125 0.09 18.03 -2.79
N TYR A 126 0.10 16.79 -3.31
CA TYR A 126 0.66 16.45 -4.61
C TYR A 126 -0.37 15.82 -5.55
N TYR A 127 -0.35 16.29 -6.80
CA TYR A 127 -1.25 15.87 -7.87
C TYR A 127 -0.44 15.47 -9.11
N PHE A 128 0.39 14.45 -8.97
CA PHE A 128 1.23 13.94 -10.04
C PHE A 128 0.42 13.47 -11.25
N ARG A 129 1.00 13.53 -12.44
CA ARG A 129 0.39 12.91 -13.61
C ARG A 129 0.33 11.38 -13.47
N PHE A 130 1.41 10.81 -12.95
CA PHE A 130 1.54 9.39 -12.63
C PHE A 130 2.58 9.24 -11.52
N CYS A 131 2.22 8.64 -10.40
CA CYS A 131 3.17 8.28 -9.36
C CYS A 131 3.66 6.85 -9.63
N SER A 132 4.82 6.74 -10.30
CA SER A 132 5.38 5.45 -10.71
C SER A 132 6.10 4.72 -9.59
N GLU A 133 6.50 5.44 -8.52
CA GLU A 133 7.10 4.85 -7.33
C GLU A 133 6.84 5.70 -6.08
N PHE A 134 6.41 5.05 -5.03
CA PHE A 134 6.35 5.53 -3.65
C PHE A 134 6.27 4.31 -2.74
N GLY A 135 6.51 4.44 -1.46
CA GLY A 135 6.51 3.24 -0.64
C GLY A 135 6.63 3.49 0.85
N PHE A 136 6.38 2.44 1.62
CA PHE A 136 6.49 2.43 3.07
C PHE A 136 6.93 1.03 3.53
N GLN A 137 7.81 0.93 4.54
CA GLN A 137 8.28 -0.38 5.00
C GLN A 137 7.45 -0.95 6.14
N SER A 138 7.47 -2.29 6.23
CA SER A 138 7.09 -3.02 7.43
C SER A 138 7.94 -4.27 7.61
N PHE A 139 7.86 -4.90 8.77
CA PHE A 139 8.45 -6.19 8.99
C PHE A 139 7.67 -7.28 8.23
N PRO A 140 8.34 -8.35 7.76
CA PRO A 140 7.67 -9.50 7.15
C PRO A 140 6.84 -10.26 8.19
N CYS A 141 6.04 -11.22 7.76
CA CYS A 141 5.25 -12.04 8.66
C CYS A 141 6.13 -12.75 9.71
N LYS A 142 5.60 -12.93 10.91
CA LYS A 142 6.32 -13.56 12.05
C LYS A 142 6.97 -14.88 11.65
N LYS A 143 6.26 -15.76 10.93
CA LYS A 143 6.80 -17.02 10.41
C LYS A 143 8.04 -16.85 9.53
N THR A 144 8.12 -15.76 8.79
CA THR A 144 9.30 -15.42 7.96
C THR A 144 10.47 -14.98 8.84
N ILE A 145 10.22 -14.14 9.85
CA ILE A 145 11.24 -13.72 10.81
C ILE A 145 11.80 -14.93 11.57
N ASP A 146 10.96 -15.88 11.93
CA ASP A 146 11.38 -17.10 12.65
C ASP A 146 12.35 -17.99 11.84
N THR A 147 12.42 -17.82 10.51
CA THR A 147 13.37 -18.57 9.67
C THR A 147 14.82 -18.10 9.80
N PHE A 148 15.05 -16.86 10.25
CA PHE A 148 16.40 -16.29 10.36
C PHE A 148 16.75 -15.77 11.77
N THR A 149 15.81 -15.82 12.74
CA THR A 149 16.03 -15.37 14.11
C THR A 149 15.88 -16.50 15.12
N LEU A 150 16.66 -16.43 16.20
CA LEU A 150 16.41 -17.16 17.45
C LEU A 150 15.62 -16.26 18.41
N PRO A 151 14.99 -16.81 19.47
CA PRO A 151 14.28 -15.99 20.47
C PRO A 151 15.07 -14.81 21.03
N LYS A 152 16.40 -14.98 21.21
CA LYS A 152 17.31 -13.91 21.68
C LYS A 152 17.49 -12.76 20.69
N ASP A 153 17.21 -12.99 19.41
CA ASP A 153 17.40 -12.02 18.32
C ASP A 153 16.13 -11.21 18.04
N ARG A 154 15.02 -11.51 18.74
CA ARG A 154 13.70 -10.85 18.56
C ARG A 154 13.67 -9.46 19.17
N ASN A 155 14.57 -8.62 18.70
CA ASN A 155 14.64 -7.18 18.94
C ASN A 155 15.05 -6.55 17.60
N ILE A 156 14.29 -5.56 17.15
CA ILE A 156 14.51 -4.93 15.82
C ILE A 156 15.88 -4.26 15.69
N PHE A 157 16.58 -4.03 16.79
CA PHE A 157 17.96 -3.50 16.85
C PHE A 157 19.00 -4.60 17.14
N SER A 158 18.63 -5.87 17.11
CA SER A 158 19.62 -6.95 17.16
C SER A 158 20.40 -7.00 15.86
N GLU A 159 21.66 -7.47 15.94
CA GLU A 159 22.55 -7.61 14.77
C GLU A 159 21.89 -8.42 13.64
N VAL A 160 21.16 -9.48 13.98
CA VAL A 160 20.44 -10.32 13.01
C VAL A 160 19.31 -9.53 12.33
N MET A 161 18.48 -8.83 13.10
CA MET A 161 17.38 -8.05 12.54
C MET A 161 17.87 -6.86 11.69
N GLU A 162 18.94 -6.19 12.11
CA GLU A 162 19.57 -5.11 11.33
C GLU A 162 20.24 -5.65 10.06
N SER A 163 20.83 -6.84 10.10
CA SER A 163 21.36 -7.52 8.92
C SER A 163 20.27 -7.81 7.87
N HIS A 164 19.05 -8.11 8.33
CA HIS A 164 17.86 -8.32 7.51
C HIS A 164 17.05 -7.02 7.27
N GLN A 165 17.74 -5.87 7.29
CA GLN A 165 17.22 -4.55 6.94
C GLN A 165 18.25 -3.81 6.08
N LYS A 166 17.93 -3.51 4.83
CA LYS A 166 18.89 -2.88 3.88
C LYS A 166 18.71 -1.36 3.73
N ASN A 167 17.77 -0.77 4.43
CA ASN A 167 17.65 0.68 4.56
C ASN A 167 18.11 1.09 5.96
N GLY A 168 19.25 1.75 6.07
CA GLY A 168 20.01 1.93 7.33
C GLY A 168 19.23 2.57 8.50
N SER A 169 18.26 3.47 8.25
CA SER A 169 17.44 4.11 9.29
C SER A 169 16.03 3.54 9.42
N ALA A 170 15.67 2.52 8.64
CA ALA A 170 14.28 2.11 8.48
C ALA A 170 13.62 1.59 9.76
N ASN A 171 14.34 0.82 10.59
CA ASN A 171 13.76 0.33 11.84
C ASN A 171 13.37 1.49 12.79
N ALA A 172 14.19 2.54 12.82
CA ALA A 172 13.86 3.75 13.58
C ALA A 172 12.70 4.53 12.96
N LYS A 173 12.63 4.62 11.62
CA LYS A 173 11.51 5.28 10.92
C LYS A 173 10.18 4.57 11.18
N ILE A 174 10.14 3.25 11.17
CA ILE A 174 8.94 2.48 11.53
C ILE A 174 8.48 2.87 12.94
N LEU A 175 9.39 2.94 13.93
CA LEU A 175 9.05 3.36 15.29
C LEU A 175 8.58 4.81 15.36
N HIS A 176 9.18 5.72 14.58
CA HIS A 176 8.75 7.11 14.48
C HIS A 176 7.28 7.19 14.06
N TYR A 177 6.89 6.55 12.97
CA TYR A 177 5.51 6.56 12.50
C TYR A 177 4.55 5.79 13.41
N ILE A 178 5.01 4.73 14.09
CA ILE A 178 4.21 4.07 15.14
C ILE A 178 3.91 5.07 16.25
N ALA A 179 4.90 5.83 16.71
CA ALA A 179 4.74 6.82 17.77
C ALA A 179 3.75 7.94 17.40
N GLU A 180 3.62 8.28 16.12
CA GLU A 180 2.63 9.26 15.65
C GLU A 180 1.20 8.71 15.66
N ASN A 181 1.00 7.44 15.34
CA ASN A 181 -0.31 6.88 15.01
C ASN A 181 -0.86 5.91 16.07
N PHE A 182 -0.01 5.13 16.75
CA PHE A 182 -0.40 4.03 17.63
C PHE A 182 0.23 4.13 19.02
N LEU A 183 -0.33 3.41 19.99
CA LEU A 183 0.33 3.16 21.26
C LEU A 183 1.53 2.23 21.07
N TYR A 184 2.47 2.26 22.03
CA TYR A 184 3.64 1.41 22.00
C TYR A 184 3.24 -0.09 22.03
N PRO A 185 3.75 -0.92 21.11
CA PRO A 185 3.41 -2.33 21.06
C PRO A 185 3.92 -3.08 22.29
N LYS A 186 3.10 -3.98 22.82
CA LYS A 186 3.39 -4.70 24.07
C LYS A 186 4.52 -5.75 23.96
N ASP A 187 4.74 -6.27 22.76
CA ASP A 187 5.71 -7.31 22.47
C ASP A 187 6.17 -7.27 21.00
N PHE A 188 7.11 -8.14 20.65
CA PHE A 188 7.69 -8.21 19.32
C PHE A 188 6.66 -8.56 18.24
N GLU A 189 5.74 -9.48 18.50
CA GLU A 189 4.70 -9.89 17.55
C GLU A 189 3.72 -8.75 17.29
N SER A 190 3.38 -7.99 18.33
CA SER A 190 2.55 -6.80 18.24
C SER A 190 3.25 -5.69 17.43
N LEU A 191 4.56 -5.55 17.57
CA LEU A 191 5.35 -4.62 16.75
C LEU A 191 5.30 -4.99 15.26
N ILE A 192 5.46 -6.27 14.92
CA ILE A 192 5.34 -6.76 13.55
C ILE A 192 3.96 -6.44 12.99
N TYR A 193 2.90 -6.82 13.70
CA TYR A 193 1.51 -6.57 13.31
C TYR A 193 1.23 -5.09 13.08
N ILE A 194 1.56 -4.22 14.04
CA ILE A 194 1.34 -2.76 13.92
C ILE A 194 2.14 -2.19 12.74
N SER A 195 3.37 -2.65 12.50
CA SER A 195 4.17 -2.18 11.37
C SER A 195 3.50 -2.47 10.03
N GLN A 196 2.87 -3.64 9.89
CA GLN A 196 2.14 -4.01 8.68
C GLN A 196 0.86 -3.20 8.50
N VAL A 197 0.10 -2.96 9.57
CA VAL A 197 -1.08 -2.07 9.55
C VAL A 197 -0.66 -0.66 9.15
N LEU A 198 0.42 -0.14 9.73
CA LEU A 198 0.96 1.18 9.43
C LEU A 198 1.34 1.33 7.95
N GLN A 199 2.05 0.34 7.39
CA GLN A 199 2.38 0.29 5.96
C GLN A 199 1.12 0.35 5.10
N ALA A 200 0.10 -0.44 5.44
CA ALA A 200 -1.14 -0.50 4.69
C ALA A 200 -1.90 0.83 4.68
N ILE A 201 -2.00 1.50 5.84
CA ILE A 201 -2.63 2.82 5.96
C ILE A 201 -1.86 3.87 5.15
N ALA A 202 -0.52 3.88 5.26
CA ALA A 202 0.31 4.84 4.54
C ALA A 202 0.09 4.76 3.02
N ILE A 203 0.15 3.55 2.46
CA ILE A 203 -0.03 3.35 1.02
C ILE A 203 -1.47 3.63 0.57
N LYS A 204 -2.48 3.16 1.36
CA LYS A 204 -3.89 3.47 1.11
C LYS A 204 -4.13 4.98 0.99
N SER A 205 -3.56 5.77 1.90
CA SER A 205 -3.75 7.24 1.92
C SER A 205 -3.32 7.89 0.60
N GLY A 206 -2.14 7.52 0.06
CA GLY A 206 -1.65 8.03 -1.21
C GLY A 206 -2.48 7.56 -2.40
N VAL A 207 -2.75 6.25 -2.51
CA VAL A 207 -3.49 5.69 -3.65
C VAL A 207 -4.90 6.25 -3.74
N GLU A 208 -5.63 6.30 -2.62
CA GLU A 208 -7.00 6.82 -2.63
C GLU A 208 -7.03 8.31 -2.95
N HIS A 209 -6.05 9.10 -2.46
CA HIS A 209 -5.94 10.50 -2.82
C HIS A 209 -5.78 10.67 -4.35
N TRP A 210 -4.83 9.97 -4.98
CA TRP A 210 -4.60 10.10 -6.41
C TRP A 210 -5.75 9.53 -7.24
N ARG A 211 -6.39 8.45 -6.81
CA ARG A 211 -7.58 7.91 -7.48
C ARG A 211 -8.76 8.87 -7.42
N ARG A 212 -8.97 9.60 -6.31
CA ARG A 212 -9.98 10.68 -6.24
C ARG A 212 -9.73 11.82 -7.22
N ASN A 213 -8.49 11.96 -7.69
CA ASN A 213 -8.08 12.99 -8.63
C ASN A 213 -7.83 12.44 -10.05
N ARG A 214 -8.56 11.37 -10.42
CA ARG A 214 -8.52 10.80 -11.77
C ARG A 214 -8.76 11.89 -12.83
N GLY A 215 -8.07 11.80 -13.98
CA GLY A 215 -8.01 12.84 -15.01
C GLY A 215 -6.77 13.72 -14.89
N ARG A 216 -6.38 14.10 -13.67
CA ARG A 216 -5.05 14.66 -13.38
C ARG A 216 -4.07 13.54 -13.03
N CYS A 217 -4.40 12.73 -12.03
CA CYS A 217 -3.59 11.60 -11.58
C CYS A 217 -4.09 10.33 -12.30
N MET A 218 -3.25 9.73 -13.15
CA MET A 218 -3.66 8.62 -14.01
C MET A 218 -3.11 7.27 -13.56
N GLY A 219 -2.36 7.22 -12.48
CA GLY A 219 -1.89 5.98 -11.88
C GLY A 219 -0.99 6.19 -10.67
N ALA A 220 -0.92 5.15 -9.86
CA ALA A 220 0.00 5.05 -8.72
C ALA A 220 0.49 3.61 -8.60
N ILE A 221 1.80 3.42 -8.50
CA ILE A 221 2.45 2.12 -8.32
C ILE A 221 3.31 2.21 -7.07
N TYR A 222 3.07 1.34 -6.09
CA TYR A 222 3.90 1.33 -4.90
C TYR A 222 5.12 0.42 -5.06
N TRP A 223 6.24 0.84 -4.52
CA TRP A 223 7.41 0.02 -4.27
C TRP A 223 7.24 -0.66 -2.91
N GLN A 224 7.13 -2.03 -2.81
CA GLN A 224 7.23 -2.97 -3.91
C GLN A 224 6.29 -4.18 -3.69
N LEU A 225 6.13 -5.03 -4.70
CA LEU A 225 5.24 -6.19 -4.60
C LEU A 225 5.81 -7.26 -3.67
N ASN A 226 7.06 -7.72 -3.89
CA ASN A 226 7.63 -8.87 -3.20
C ASN A 226 9.14 -8.76 -2.99
N ASP A 227 9.69 -9.66 -2.19
CA ASP A 227 11.11 -9.73 -1.84
C ASP A 227 11.84 -10.88 -2.54
N ASN A 228 13.17 -10.75 -2.69
CA ASN A 228 14.06 -11.78 -3.21
C ASN A 228 14.83 -12.54 -2.09
N TRP A 229 14.61 -12.21 -0.84
CA TRP A 229 15.14 -12.86 0.35
C TRP A 229 14.34 -12.46 1.60
N PRO A 230 14.43 -13.19 2.75
CA PRO A 230 13.72 -12.83 3.97
C PRO A 230 14.24 -11.52 4.57
N VAL A 231 13.46 -10.46 4.56
CA VAL A 231 13.92 -9.11 4.92
C VAL A 231 12.75 -8.22 5.38
N ALA A 232 13.03 -7.21 6.22
CA ALA A 232 12.14 -6.09 6.42
C ALA A 232 12.24 -5.15 5.21
N SER A 233 11.11 -4.81 4.60
CA SER A 233 11.10 -4.10 3.32
C SER A 233 9.78 -3.39 3.03
N TRP A 234 9.72 -2.76 1.86
CA TRP A 234 8.50 -2.15 1.30
C TRP A 234 7.51 -3.16 0.70
N ALA A 235 7.90 -4.43 0.60
CA ALA A 235 7.09 -5.46 -0.04
C ALA A 235 5.73 -5.66 0.62
N SER A 236 4.69 -5.90 -0.18
CA SER A 236 3.36 -6.31 0.28
C SER A 236 3.22 -7.82 0.46
N ILE A 237 4.05 -8.59 -0.25
CA ILE A 237 4.17 -10.05 -0.13
C ILE A 237 5.60 -10.37 0.31
N ASP A 238 5.77 -11.10 1.41
CA ASP A 238 7.10 -11.44 1.89
C ASP A 238 7.78 -12.52 1.04
N TYR A 239 9.06 -12.79 1.33
CA TYR A 239 9.87 -13.72 0.54
C TYR A 239 9.25 -15.12 0.35
N PHE A 240 8.51 -15.62 1.34
CA PHE A 240 7.86 -16.93 1.27
C PHE A 240 6.46 -16.90 0.65
N GLY A 241 6.04 -15.76 0.10
CA GLY A 241 4.73 -15.61 -0.54
C GLY A 241 3.58 -15.31 0.43
N ARG A 242 3.89 -15.01 1.70
CA ARG A 242 2.89 -14.65 2.70
C ARG A 242 2.45 -13.20 2.50
N TRP A 243 1.16 -12.98 2.49
CA TRP A 243 0.60 -11.65 2.35
C TRP A 243 0.72 -10.87 3.66
N LYS A 244 1.25 -9.66 3.57
CA LYS A 244 1.23 -8.66 4.64
C LYS A 244 -0.08 -7.86 4.56
N ALA A 245 -0.37 -7.05 5.58
CA ALA A 245 -1.58 -6.21 5.58
C ALA A 245 -1.75 -5.38 4.31
N LEU A 246 -0.66 -4.81 3.77
CA LEU A 246 -0.68 -4.03 2.54
C LEU A 246 -1.25 -4.80 1.35
N GLN A 247 -0.97 -6.10 1.20
CA GLN A 247 -1.48 -6.88 0.08
C GLN A 247 -3.00 -7.08 0.15
N TYR A 248 -3.57 -7.22 1.35
CA TYR A 248 -5.02 -7.26 1.53
C TYR A 248 -5.65 -5.91 1.25
N PHE A 249 -5.07 -4.83 1.76
CA PHE A 249 -5.53 -3.46 1.50
C PHE A 249 -5.45 -3.10 0.01
N SER A 250 -4.44 -3.58 -0.72
CA SER A 250 -4.30 -3.30 -2.15
C SER A 250 -5.45 -3.85 -2.98
N ARG A 251 -6.07 -4.96 -2.57
CA ARG A 251 -7.28 -5.48 -3.22
C ARG A 251 -8.46 -4.53 -3.12
N HIS A 252 -8.54 -3.76 -2.01
CA HIS A 252 -9.60 -2.79 -1.80
C HIS A 252 -9.29 -1.47 -2.53
N PHE A 253 -8.14 -0.84 -2.25
CA PHE A 253 -7.86 0.46 -2.83
C PHE A 253 -7.50 0.44 -4.33
N TYR A 254 -7.24 -0.74 -4.93
CA TYR A 254 -7.12 -0.94 -6.38
C TYR A 254 -8.33 -1.66 -7.00
N ALA A 255 -9.42 -1.84 -6.28
CA ALA A 255 -10.65 -2.39 -6.87
C ALA A 255 -11.13 -1.54 -8.05
N ASP A 256 -11.71 -2.19 -9.06
CA ASP A 256 -12.21 -1.51 -10.26
C ASP A 256 -13.29 -0.47 -9.90
N VAL A 257 -14.13 -0.80 -8.93
CA VAL A 257 -15.10 0.14 -8.34
C VAL A 257 -14.70 0.36 -6.88
N LEU A 258 -14.44 1.60 -6.52
CA LEU A 258 -14.00 1.96 -5.18
C LEU A 258 -14.83 3.10 -4.61
N GLY A 259 -15.43 2.87 -3.44
CA GLY A 259 -15.91 3.94 -2.57
C GLY A 259 -14.79 4.40 -1.63
N SER A 260 -14.46 5.68 -1.63
CA SER A 260 -13.48 6.26 -0.71
C SER A 260 -14.02 7.50 0.00
N LEU A 261 -13.40 7.86 1.12
CA LEU A 261 -13.83 8.97 1.96
C LEU A 261 -12.69 9.98 2.12
N LYS A 262 -12.91 11.22 1.68
CA LYS A 262 -11.98 12.33 1.94
C LYS A 262 -12.39 13.03 3.21
N VAL A 263 -11.44 13.16 4.14
CA VAL A 263 -11.63 13.95 5.37
C VAL A 263 -10.98 15.31 5.17
N SER A 264 -11.77 16.37 5.35
CA SER A 264 -11.28 17.76 5.28
C SER A 264 -11.34 18.42 6.67
N ALA A 265 -10.79 19.62 6.79
CA ALA A 265 -10.88 20.42 8.01
C ALA A 265 -12.34 20.54 8.50
N ASP A 266 -12.51 20.85 9.78
CA ASP A 266 -13.83 21.05 10.43
C ASP A 266 -14.75 19.83 10.37
N ALA A 267 -14.19 18.59 10.36
CA ALA A 267 -14.95 17.36 10.32
C ALA A 267 -15.93 17.27 9.15
N VAL A 268 -15.48 17.68 7.96
CA VAL A 268 -16.22 17.53 6.71
C VAL A 268 -15.73 16.26 5.99
N TYR A 269 -16.66 15.35 5.72
CA TYR A 269 -16.42 14.06 5.09
C TYR A 269 -17.09 14.02 3.72
N THR A 270 -16.28 13.85 2.68
CA THR A 270 -16.79 13.79 1.29
C THR A 270 -16.62 12.38 0.75
N PRO A 271 -17.72 11.65 0.49
CA PRO A 271 -17.62 10.36 -0.20
C PRO A 271 -17.29 10.56 -1.68
N TYR A 272 -16.52 9.62 -2.24
CA TYR A 272 -16.18 9.56 -3.67
C TYR A 272 -16.46 8.15 -4.19
N LEU A 273 -16.99 8.07 -5.40
CA LEU A 273 -17.10 6.84 -6.16
C LEU A 273 -16.12 6.88 -7.34
N GLN A 274 -15.19 5.94 -7.40
CA GLN A 274 -14.26 5.77 -8.51
C GLN A 274 -14.65 4.55 -9.33
N ASN A 275 -14.70 4.71 -10.63
CA ASN A 275 -15.09 3.68 -11.59
C ASN A 275 -13.99 3.52 -12.66
N GLU A 276 -13.26 2.41 -12.61
CA GLU A 276 -12.25 2.02 -13.61
C GLU A 276 -12.82 1.03 -14.65
N THR A 277 -14.11 0.73 -14.59
CA THR A 277 -14.77 -0.15 -15.57
C THR A 277 -15.19 0.61 -16.84
N MET A 278 -15.57 -0.15 -17.87
CA MET A 278 -16.10 0.38 -19.14
C MET A 278 -17.62 0.57 -19.10
N GLN A 279 -18.25 0.43 -17.93
CA GLN A 279 -19.69 0.58 -17.74
C GLN A 279 -19.98 1.61 -16.66
N GLU A 280 -21.14 2.24 -16.74
CA GLU A 280 -21.65 3.09 -15.68
C GLU A 280 -21.95 2.26 -14.42
N VAL A 281 -21.58 2.77 -13.26
CA VAL A 281 -21.81 2.14 -11.95
C VAL A 281 -22.56 3.12 -11.06
N SER A 282 -23.61 2.66 -10.38
CA SER A 282 -24.24 3.42 -9.30
C SER A 282 -23.87 2.85 -7.93
N SER A 283 -23.93 3.71 -6.91
CA SER A 283 -23.67 3.33 -5.53
C SER A 283 -24.62 4.03 -4.57
N ASP A 284 -25.17 3.26 -3.65
CA ASP A 284 -25.82 3.77 -2.44
C ASP A 284 -24.77 3.87 -1.35
N VAL A 285 -24.64 5.06 -0.75
CA VAL A 285 -23.62 5.33 0.28
C VAL A 285 -24.32 5.75 1.56
N THR A 286 -24.00 5.08 2.65
CA THR A 286 -24.45 5.49 3.98
C THR A 286 -23.23 5.85 4.84
N VAL A 287 -23.26 7.07 5.37
CA VAL A 287 -22.24 7.59 6.30
C VAL A 287 -22.82 7.55 7.71
N PHE A 288 -22.11 6.87 8.59
CA PHE A 288 -22.43 6.72 10.00
C PHE A 288 -21.41 7.44 10.88
N VAL A 289 -21.85 8.03 11.98
CA VAL A 289 -21.02 8.27 13.15
C VAL A 289 -21.43 7.25 14.21
N LYS A 290 -20.48 6.42 14.63
CA LYS A 290 -20.70 5.39 15.65
C LYS A 290 -19.80 5.63 16.86
N ASN A 291 -20.27 5.31 18.06
CA ASN A 291 -19.40 5.29 19.23
C ASN A 291 -18.57 3.99 19.28
N MET A 292 -17.63 3.89 20.24
CA MET A 292 -16.74 2.72 20.38
C MET A 292 -17.47 1.43 20.83
N ARG A 293 -18.79 1.47 21.04
CA ARG A 293 -19.66 0.30 21.26
C ARG A 293 -20.48 -0.08 20.03
N GLY A 294 -20.29 0.63 18.91
CA GLY A 294 -20.99 0.37 17.67
C GLY A 294 -22.41 0.96 17.61
N GLU A 295 -22.81 1.78 18.60
CA GLU A 295 -24.10 2.48 18.57
C GLU A 295 -24.05 3.61 17.56
N VAL A 296 -25.07 3.70 16.70
CA VAL A 296 -25.18 4.74 15.69
C VAL A 296 -25.67 6.04 16.35
N LEU A 297 -24.87 7.08 16.24
CA LEU A 297 -25.17 8.43 16.75
C LEU A 297 -25.72 9.35 15.66
N PHE A 298 -25.32 9.09 14.41
CA PHE A 298 -25.75 9.83 13.23
C PHE A 298 -25.69 8.91 12.01
N GLU A 299 -26.63 9.12 11.09
CA GLU A 299 -26.70 8.40 9.83
C GLU A 299 -27.23 9.32 8.72
N THR A 300 -26.63 9.25 7.56
CA THR A 300 -27.14 9.89 6.35
C THR A 300 -26.82 9.04 5.13
N SER A 301 -27.70 9.05 4.13
CA SER A 301 -27.51 8.26 2.92
C SER A 301 -27.60 9.16 1.68
N GLN A 302 -26.82 8.81 0.67
CA GLN A 302 -26.77 9.44 -0.65
C GLN A 302 -26.70 8.35 -1.71
N ARG A 303 -27.10 8.68 -2.94
CA ARG A 303 -26.92 7.84 -4.11
C ARG A 303 -26.22 8.62 -5.20
N THR A 304 -25.31 7.97 -5.91
CA THR A 304 -24.64 8.56 -7.06
C THR A 304 -24.50 7.57 -8.21
N GLU A 305 -24.29 8.10 -9.40
CA GLU A 305 -23.93 7.38 -10.61
C GLU A 305 -22.55 7.87 -11.07
N CYS A 306 -21.69 6.97 -11.48
CA CYS A 306 -20.34 7.27 -11.94
C CYS A 306 -20.15 6.70 -13.34
N ALA A 307 -19.85 7.56 -14.31
CA ALA A 307 -19.60 7.17 -15.67
C ALA A 307 -18.39 6.24 -15.81
N PRO A 308 -18.22 5.50 -16.92
CA PRO A 308 -17.03 4.71 -17.19
C PRO A 308 -15.75 5.53 -17.07
N LEU A 309 -14.70 4.93 -16.49
CA LEU A 309 -13.35 5.51 -16.38
C LEU A 309 -13.35 6.91 -15.75
N SER A 310 -14.18 7.13 -14.73
CA SER A 310 -14.34 8.43 -14.08
C SER A 310 -14.34 8.36 -12.55
N VAL A 311 -14.44 9.51 -11.94
CA VAL A 311 -14.62 9.68 -10.50
C VAL A 311 -15.74 10.70 -10.26
N GLU A 312 -16.58 10.39 -9.27
CA GLU A 312 -17.67 11.28 -8.86
C GLU A 312 -17.54 11.63 -7.37
N ALA A 313 -17.54 12.94 -7.09
CA ALA A 313 -17.58 13.45 -5.71
C ALA A 313 -19.05 13.62 -5.30
N MET A 314 -19.40 13.08 -4.15
CA MET A 314 -20.74 13.21 -3.59
C MET A 314 -20.85 14.46 -2.71
N GLU A 315 -22.06 14.78 -2.25
CA GLU A 315 -22.27 15.92 -1.36
C GLU A 315 -21.49 15.75 -0.05
N PRO A 316 -20.70 16.76 0.36
CA PRO A 316 -19.96 16.73 1.61
C PRO A 316 -20.88 16.63 2.82
N VAL A 317 -20.52 15.81 3.80
CA VAL A 317 -21.26 15.64 5.07
C VAL A 317 -20.48 16.34 6.18
N SER A 318 -21.07 17.42 6.74
CA SER A 318 -20.49 18.06 7.93
C SER A 318 -20.90 17.28 9.18
N LEU A 319 -19.94 16.73 9.88
CA LEU A 319 -20.13 15.95 11.10
C LEU A 319 -19.65 16.71 12.37
N LYS A 320 -19.32 18.01 12.24
CA LYS A 320 -18.76 18.82 13.31
C LYS A 320 -19.62 18.78 14.57
N GLU A 321 -20.92 19.06 14.45
CA GLU A 321 -21.83 19.10 15.62
C GLU A 321 -21.98 17.74 16.30
N VAL A 322 -21.80 16.65 15.55
CA VAL A 322 -21.93 15.28 16.10
C VAL A 322 -20.63 14.83 16.76
N ILE A 323 -19.47 15.25 16.25
CA ILE A 323 -18.15 14.80 16.69
C ILE A 323 -17.53 15.70 17.78
N GLU A 324 -17.80 17.02 17.73
CA GLU A 324 -17.17 18.00 18.62
C GLU A 324 -17.37 17.65 20.10
N GLY A 325 -16.25 17.59 20.83
CA GLY A 325 -16.21 17.22 22.24
C GLY A 325 -16.21 15.71 22.53
N ARG A 326 -16.36 14.87 21.51
CA ARG A 326 -16.29 13.39 21.60
C ARG A 326 -15.39 12.73 20.55
N GLU A 327 -14.42 13.47 20.02
CA GLU A 327 -13.54 13.01 18.93
C GLU A 327 -12.77 11.75 19.27
N ARG A 328 -12.59 11.42 20.55
CA ARG A 328 -11.91 10.23 21.03
C ARG A 328 -12.83 9.02 21.21
N GLU A 329 -14.14 9.22 21.16
CA GLU A 329 -15.18 8.26 21.54
C GLU A 329 -15.99 7.77 20.33
N VAL A 330 -15.74 8.34 19.14
CA VAL A 330 -16.49 8.03 17.92
C VAL A 330 -15.57 7.75 16.76
N PHE A 331 -16.08 7.01 15.78
CA PHE A 331 -15.48 6.84 14.46
C PHE A 331 -16.54 7.09 13.38
N VAL A 332 -16.07 7.42 12.19
CA VAL A 332 -16.92 7.59 11.00
C VAL A 332 -16.77 6.37 10.11
N GLU A 333 -17.90 5.82 9.69
CA GLU A 333 -17.93 4.70 8.77
C GLU A 333 -18.77 5.07 7.55
N ALA A 334 -18.20 4.87 6.34
CA ALA A 334 -18.95 4.98 5.10
C ALA A 334 -19.05 3.60 4.44
N VAL A 335 -20.27 3.17 4.15
CA VAL A 335 -20.57 1.90 3.47
C VAL A 335 -21.15 2.21 2.10
N PHE A 336 -20.47 1.75 1.07
CA PHE A 336 -20.86 1.90 -0.33
C PHE A 336 -21.37 0.55 -0.84
N THR A 337 -22.61 0.49 -1.26
CA THR A 337 -23.20 -0.68 -1.92
C THR A 337 -23.31 -0.39 -3.40
N HIS A 338 -22.49 -1.05 -4.20
CA HIS A 338 -22.37 -0.82 -5.64
C HIS A 338 -23.39 -1.63 -6.42
N SER A 339 -23.75 -1.13 -7.61
CA SER A 339 -24.77 -1.79 -8.50
C SER A 339 -24.35 -3.16 -9.02
N ASP A 340 -23.05 -3.50 -8.97
CA ASP A 340 -22.51 -4.82 -9.27
C ASP A 340 -22.61 -5.82 -8.11
N GLY A 341 -23.13 -5.37 -6.97
CA GLY A 341 -23.28 -6.16 -5.73
C GLY A 341 -22.05 -6.16 -4.83
N THR A 342 -20.96 -5.49 -5.21
CA THR A 342 -19.79 -5.33 -4.35
C THR A 342 -20.01 -4.25 -3.29
N VAL A 343 -19.22 -4.29 -2.22
CA VAL A 343 -19.30 -3.34 -1.10
C VAL A 343 -17.92 -2.79 -0.80
N SER A 344 -17.80 -1.46 -0.77
CA SER A 344 -16.64 -0.78 -0.22
C SER A 344 -16.96 -0.23 1.17
N ARG A 345 -16.02 -0.35 2.09
CA ARG A 345 -16.17 0.15 3.47
C ARG A 345 -14.98 1.00 3.86
N GLN A 346 -15.24 2.18 4.36
CA GLN A 346 -14.23 3.11 4.87
C GLN A 346 -14.49 3.38 6.34
N VAL A 347 -13.42 3.36 7.15
CA VAL A 347 -13.46 3.69 8.57
C VAL A 347 -12.40 4.75 8.84
N GLU A 348 -12.83 5.88 9.38
CA GLU A 348 -11.97 7.03 9.67
C GLU A 348 -12.08 7.43 11.15
N MET A 349 -10.93 7.71 11.76
CA MET A 349 -10.83 8.15 13.14
C MET A 349 -10.63 9.66 13.20
N PRO A 350 -11.40 10.42 14.00
CA PRO A 350 -11.20 11.87 14.15
C PRO A 350 -9.86 12.26 14.79
N LYS A 351 -9.19 11.33 15.48
CA LYS A 351 -7.86 11.48 16.10
C LYS A 351 -6.98 10.26 15.75
N PRO A 352 -5.65 10.36 15.89
CA PRO A 352 -4.78 9.18 15.78
C PRO A 352 -5.24 8.05 16.69
N TYR A 353 -5.10 6.80 16.24
CA TYR A 353 -5.56 5.59 16.95
C TYR A 353 -5.10 5.55 18.42
N LYS A 354 -3.89 6.02 18.73
CA LYS A 354 -3.34 6.10 20.10
C LYS A 354 -4.14 7.01 21.04
N HIS A 355 -4.92 7.91 20.50
CA HIS A 355 -5.72 8.86 21.28
C HIS A 355 -7.21 8.47 21.33
N MET A 356 -7.60 7.42 20.61
CA MET A 356 -8.98 6.93 20.61
C MET A 356 -9.26 6.08 21.86
N GLN A 357 -10.49 6.09 22.34
CA GLN A 357 -10.96 5.24 23.43
C GLN A 357 -11.46 3.90 22.92
N ILE A 358 -10.60 3.17 22.18
CA ILE A 358 -10.94 1.87 21.61
C ILE A 358 -11.06 0.84 22.73
N GLU A 359 -12.23 0.22 22.84
CA GLU A 359 -12.48 -0.88 23.80
C GLU A 359 -11.86 -2.19 23.28
N LYS A 360 -11.42 -3.05 24.19
CA LYS A 360 -10.95 -4.39 23.82
C LYS A 360 -12.16 -5.26 23.45
N ALA A 361 -12.18 -5.71 22.21
CA ALA A 361 -13.24 -6.57 21.69
C ALA A 361 -13.03 -8.04 22.06
N GLU A 362 -14.11 -8.74 22.35
CA GLU A 362 -14.15 -10.20 22.34
C GLU A 362 -14.55 -10.66 20.93
N ILE A 363 -13.58 -11.22 20.18
CA ILE A 363 -13.79 -11.70 18.82
C ILE A 363 -14.00 -13.20 18.85
N THR A 364 -15.13 -13.65 18.34
CA THR A 364 -15.46 -15.07 18.17
C THR A 364 -15.55 -15.41 16.70
N PHE A 365 -15.35 -16.69 16.36
CA PHE A 365 -15.56 -17.17 14.99
C PHE A 365 -16.10 -18.57 14.95
N ASP A 366 -16.93 -18.83 13.94
CA ASP A 366 -17.34 -20.16 13.51
C ASP A 366 -16.53 -20.56 12.28
N ALA A 367 -15.99 -21.79 12.27
CA ALA A 367 -15.17 -22.30 11.20
C ALA A 367 -15.82 -23.52 10.55
N LYS A 368 -15.95 -23.49 9.21
CA LYS A 368 -16.49 -24.62 8.42
C LYS A 368 -15.51 -24.99 7.32
N ARG A 369 -15.30 -26.30 7.13
CA ARG A 369 -14.51 -26.84 6.04
C ARG A 369 -15.40 -27.67 5.11
N GLU A 370 -15.35 -27.38 3.82
CA GLU A 370 -16.01 -28.14 2.76
C GLU A 370 -14.97 -28.48 1.67
N GLY A 371 -14.48 -29.71 1.70
CA GLY A 371 -13.34 -30.10 0.85
C GLY A 371 -12.09 -29.30 1.22
N ASN A 372 -11.59 -28.50 0.28
CA ASN A 372 -10.45 -27.61 0.50
C ASN A 372 -10.88 -26.18 0.83
N LEU A 373 -12.15 -25.84 0.76
CA LEU A 373 -12.65 -24.52 1.13
C LEU A 373 -12.83 -24.45 2.65
N LEU A 374 -12.14 -23.48 3.24
CA LEU A 374 -12.30 -23.09 4.65
C LEU A 374 -13.06 -21.77 4.70
N THR A 375 -14.16 -21.73 5.44
CA THR A 375 -14.97 -20.52 5.66
C THR A 375 -14.93 -20.16 7.14
N LEU A 376 -14.70 -18.89 7.44
CA LEU A 376 -14.80 -18.34 8.79
C LEU A 376 -15.88 -17.26 8.82
N GLN A 377 -16.72 -17.30 9.85
CA GLN A 377 -17.67 -16.23 10.17
C GLN A 377 -17.25 -15.58 11.49
N LEU A 378 -16.71 -14.37 11.39
CA LEU A 378 -16.18 -13.61 12.52
C LEU A 378 -17.25 -12.67 13.09
N LYS A 379 -17.31 -12.57 14.41
CA LYS A 379 -18.17 -11.64 15.15
C LYS A 379 -17.39 -10.96 16.26
N SER A 380 -17.82 -9.76 16.62
CA SER A 380 -17.24 -8.97 17.70
C SER A 380 -18.36 -8.39 18.55
N ASP A 381 -18.17 -8.34 19.85
CA ASP A 381 -19.14 -7.76 20.80
C ASP A 381 -19.16 -6.21 20.74
N VAL A 382 -18.00 -5.60 20.45
CA VAL A 382 -17.81 -4.17 20.19
C VAL A 382 -16.98 -3.97 18.92
N PRO A 383 -16.93 -2.78 18.30
CA PRO A 383 -16.11 -2.54 17.12
C PRO A 383 -14.65 -2.93 17.30
N ALA A 384 -14.16 -3.80 16.42
CA ALA A 384 -12.79 -4.26 16.39
C ALA A 384 -12.11 -3.79 15.10
N PHE A 385 -10.93 -3.19 15.24
CA PHE A 385 -10.22 -2.57 14.13
C PHE A 385 -9.00 -3.37 13.73
N PHE A 386 -8.75 -3.46 12.40
CA PHE A 386 -7.64 -4.21 11.79
C PHE A 386 -7.56 -5.65 12.28
N VAL A 387 -8.70 -6.34 12.27
CA VAL A 387 -8.79 -7.73 12.69
C VAL A 387 -7.99 -8.61 11.77
N SER A 388 -6.95 -9.23 12.31
CA SER A 388 -6.05 -10.14 11.60
C SER A 388 -6.39 -11.59 11.96
N VAL A 389 -6.48 -12.42 10.94
CA VAL A 389 -6.66 -13.86 11.05
C VAL A 389 -5.40 -14.56 10.60
N GLU A 390 -4.80 -15.33 11.49
CA GLU A 390 -3.60 -16.12 11.24
C GLU A 390 -3.86 -17.61 11.41
N SER A 391 -3.05 -18.47 10.80
CA SER A 391 -3.16 -19.91 10.88
C SER A 391 -1.77 -20.58 10.99
N ASP A 392 -1.70 -21.79 11.54
CA ASP A 392 -0.48 -22.62 11.51
C ASP A 392 -0.12 -23.07 10.08
N VAL A 393 -1.10 -23.11 9.20
CA VAL A 393 -0.91 -23.30 7.75
C VAL A 393 -0.78 -21.93 7.05
N ASP A 394 0.08 -21.84 6.05
CA ASP A 394 0.17 -20.64 5.23
C ASP A 394 -1.06 -20.54 4.30
N LEU A 395 -1.92 -19.58 4.56
CA LEU A 395 -3.17 -19.36 3.84
C LEU A 395 -3.24 -17.94 3.30
N VAL A 396 -3.84 -17.79 2.13
CA VAL A 396 -4.30 -16.51 1.60
C VAL A 396 -5.82 -16.46 1.82
N TRP A 397 -6.23 -15.57 2.71
CA TRP A 397 -7.64 -15.34 2.99
C TRP A 397 -8.29 -14.48 1.90
N SER A 398 -9.60 -14.61 1.71
CA SER A 398 -10.35 -13.72 0.81
C SER A 398 -10.31 -12.27 1.27
N ASP A 399 -10.21 -12.03 2.58
CA ASP A 399 -9.92 -10.73 3.18
C ASP A 399 -9.20 -10.90 4.52
N ASN A 400 -8.48 -9.86 4.97
CA ASN A 400 -7.79 -9.84 6.26
C ASN A 400 -7.49 -8.41 6.69
N PHE A 401 -7.20 -8.18 7.98
CA PHE A 401 -7.02 -6.85 8.57
C PHE A 401 -8.27 -5.95 8.41
N MET A 402 -9.45 -6.58 8.37
CA MET A 402 -10.75 -5.93 8.23
C MET A 402 -11.18 -5.21 9.52
N HIS A 403 -12.22 -4.39 9.42
CA HIS A 403 -12.90 -3.79 10.56
C HIS A 403 -14.23 -4.52 10.82
N LEU A 404 -14.42 -5.00 12.04
CA LEU A 404 -15.70 -5.56 12.50
C LEU A 404 -16.48 -4.47 13.25
N THR A 405 -17.31 -3.74 12.54
CA THR A 405 -18.06 -2.57 13.06
C THR A 405 -19.56 -2.76 13.10
N GLY A 406 -20.04 -3.90 12.59
CA GLY A 406 -21.45 -4.31 12.56
C GLY A 406 -21.70 -5.49 13.49
N LYS A 407 -23.00 -5.80 13.68
CA LYS A 407 -23.46 -6.97 14.45
C LYS A 407 -23.49 -8.26 13.61
N GLU A 408 -23.55 -8.11 12.30
CA GLU A 408 -23.61 -9.25 11.39
C GLU A 408 -22.23 -9.91 11.28
N PRO A 409 -22.20 -11.24 11.10
CA PRO A 409 -20.93 -11.94 10.89
C PRO A 409 -20.19 -11.44 9.65
N TYR A 410 -18.89 -11.30 9.77
CA TYR A 410 -18.01 -11.05 8.63
C TYR A 410 -17.44 -12.36 8.13
N GLU A 411 -17.74 -12.70 6.88
CA GLU A 411 -17.30 -13.95 6.28
C GLU A 411 -16.01 -13.79 5.50
N ILE A 412 -15.04 -14.67 5.77
CA ILE A 412 -13.82 -14.81 4.96
C ILE A 412 -13.60 -16.27 4.60
N THR A 413 -12.94 -16.50 3.48
CA THR A 413 -12.63 -17.83 2.97
C THR A 413 -11.14 -17.98 2.65
N ALA A 414 -10.66 -19.23 2.67
CA ALA A 414 -9.34 -19.59 2.18
C ALA A 414 -9.36 -20.98 1.56
N ILE A 415 -8.44 -21.25 0.63
CA ILE A 415 -8.25 -22.58 0.06
C ILE A 415 -7.12 -23.28 0.82
N LEU A 416 -7.44 -24.39 1.44
CA LEU A 416 -6.46 -25.23 2.11
C LEU A 416 -5.62 -26.01 1.08
N PRO A 417 -4.30 -26.09 1.29
CA PRO A 417 -3.46 -27.02 0.53
C PRO A 417 -3.95 -28.47 0.67
N GLU A 418 -3.83 -29.28 -0.39
CA GLU A 418 -4.30 -30.67 -0.41
C GLU A 418 -3.66 -31.55 0.68
N CYS A 419 -2.45 -31.22 1.11
CA CYS A 419 -1.73 -31.95 2.16
C CYS A 419 -2.25 -31.67 3.59
N VAL A 420 -3.19 -30.74 3.77
CA VAL A 420 -3.71 -30.38 5.10
C VAL A 420 -4.88 -31.29 5.48
N GLU A 421 -4.68 -32.12 6.50
CA GLU A 421 -5.70 -32.94 7.10
C GLU A 421 -6.35 -32.23 8.30
N GLY A 422 -7.70 -32.27 8.38
CA GLY A 422 -8.45 -31.68 9.50
C GLY A 422 -8.56 -30.15 9.43
N MET A 423 -8.85 -29.53 10.57
CA MET A 423 -8.98 -28.09 10.73
C MET A 423 -7.64 -27.51 11.17
N PRO A 424 -7.13 -26.45 10.50
CA PRO A 424 -5.94 -25.75 10.98
C PRO A 424 -6.23 -25.03 12.29
N LYS A 425 -5.17 -24.75 13.05
CA LYS A 425 -5.28 -23.83 14.19
C LYS A 425 -5.39 -22.40 13.66
N ILE A 426 -6.31 -21.64 14.24
CA ILE A 426 -6.62 -20.27 13.83
C ILE A 426 -6.48 -19.35 15.03
N TRP A 427 -5.83 -18.20 14.81
CA TRP A 427 -5.72 -17.12 15.78
C TRP A 427 -6.31 -15.85 15.20
N VAL A 428 -7.00 -15.10 16.04
CA VAL A 428 -7.57 -13.82 15.68
C VAL A 428 -7.07 -12.77 16.66
N ARG A 429 -6.68 -11.60 16.14
CA ARG A 429 -6.31 -10.43 16.94
C ARG A 429 -6.88 -9.17 16.33
N SER A 430 -7.03 -8.14 17.16
CA SER A 430 -7.38 -6.80 16.76
C SER A 430 -6.30 -5.79 17.17
N LEU A 431 -6.48 -4.54 16.80
CA LEU A 431 -5.55 -3.47 17.16
C LEU A 431 -5.34 -3.37 18.69
N CYS A 432 -6.41 -3.47 19.50
CA CYS A 432 -6.33 -3.42 20.95
C CYS A 432 -5.47 -4.53 21.57
N ASP A 433 -5.35 -5.68 20.91
CA ASP A 433 -4.52 -6.78 21.39
C ASP A 433 -3.02 -6.51 21.25
N SER A 434 -2.63 -5.44 20.59
CA SER A 434 -1.23 -5.12 20.28
C SER A 434 -0.55 -4.20 21.30
N TRP A 435 -1.29 -3.61 22.24
CA TRP A 435 -0.73 -2.75 23.29
C TRP A 435 -1.20 -3.12 24.70
N VAL A 436 -0.54 -2.55 25.70
CA VAL A 436 -0.97 -2.67 27.09
C VAL A 436 -2.00 -1.58 27.38
N THR A 437 -3.17 -1.98 27.83
CA THR A 437 -4.27 -1.05 28.18
C THR A 437 -4.27 -0.65 29.65
N ASP A 438 -3.67 -1.47 30.54
CA ASP A 438 -3.57 -1.22 31.96
C ASP A 438 -2.13 -1.45 32.45
N TYR A 439 -1.45 -0.39 32.81
CA TYR A 439 -0.10 -0.41 33.38
C TYR A 439 -0.07 -0.54 34.89
N SER A 440 -1.23 -0.58 35.57
CA SER A 440 -1.29 -0.68 37.03
C SER A 440 -0.86 -2.05 37.57
N GLN A 441 -0.75 -3.05 36.68
CA GLN A 441 -0.33 -4.42 36.98
C GLN A 441 1.05 -4.78 36.41
N ALA A 442 1.77 -3.83 35.81
CA ALA A 442 3.08 -4.03 35.21
C ALA A 442 4.22 -3.80 36.20
#